data_6db541187420510558e53e93b5be1d41
#
_entry.id   6db541187420510558e53e93b5be1d41
#
_cell.length_a   1.000
_cell.length_b   1.000
_cell.length_c   1.000
_cell.angle_alpha   90.00
_cell.angle_beta   90.00
_cell.angle_gamma   90.00
#
_symmetry.space_group_name_H-M   'P 1'
#
loop_
_entity.id
_entity.type
_entity.pdbx_description
1 polymer ?
#
loop_
_entity_poly.entity_id
_entity_poly.type
_entity_poly.pdbx_seq_one_letter_code
_entity_poly.pdbx_strand_id
1 'polypeptide(L)'
;GWASVKAQTPHWISERKIRVLAQYGFKRHAELKDVPTMLEFARTEADRQAMTMLFARTEFGRPYFLPPDVPMERVAALRRAFDATMIDPAFIADANRLQFDVDPLTGEQVQALVAELAATPREVVARVRAALEAAQ
;
A
#
# COMPACT_ATOMS: atom_id res chain seq x y z
N GLY A 1 11.29 2.61 4.41
CA GLY A 1 10.29 1.65 4.85
C GLY A 1 10.92 0.38 5.42
N TRP A 2 10.13 -0.61 5.82
CA TRP A 2 10.60 -1.86 6.42
C TRP A 2 11.60 -2.61 5.54
N ALA A 3 11.31 -2.76 4.26
CA ALA A 3 12.23 -3.37 3.29
C ALA A 3 13.59 -2.66 3.25
N SER A 4 13.62 -1.32 3.34
CA SER A 4 14.87 -0.57 3.38
C SER A 4 15.66 -0.85 4.66
N VAL A 5 15.00 -0.99 5.81
CA VAL A 5 15.67 -1.35 7.08
C VAL A 5 16.29 -2.74 6.97
N LYS A 6 15.56 -3.72 6.41
CA LYS A 6 16.09 -5.08 6.17
C LYS A 6 17.31 -5.09 5.26
N ALA A 7 17.26 -4.32 4.18
CA ALA A 7 18.32 -4.31 3.17
C ALA A 7 19.56 -3.52 3.61
N GLN A 8 19.38 -2.38 4.27
CA GLN A 8 20.47 -1.44 4.57
C GLN A 8 21.04 -1.61 5.98
N THR A 9 20.21 -1.96 6.95
CA THR A 9 20.58 -2.01 8.37
C THR A 9 20.02 -3.23 9.10
N PRO A 10 20.22 -4.46 8.58
CA PRO A 10 19.65 -5.67 9.19
C PRO A 10 20.08 -5.89 10.64
N HIS A 11 21.26 -5.42 11.00
CA HIS A 11 21.79 -5.50 12.36
C HIS A 11 20.95 -4.70 13.37
N TRP A 12 20.20 -3.67 12.96
CA TRP A 12 19.31 -2.95 13.86
C TRP A 12 18.18 -3.83 14.38
N ILE A 13 17.76 -4.80 13.56
CA ILE A 13 16.70 -5.76 13.89
C ILE A 13 17.29 -6.86 14.78
N SER A 14 18.38 -7.53 14.32
CA SER A 14 18.99 -8.65 15.02
C SER A 14 19.55 -8.27 16.39
N GLU A 15 20.10 -7.07 16.53
CA GLU A 15 20.63 -6.53 17.78
C GLU A 15 19.61 -5.73 18.61
N ARG A 16 18.33 -5.71 18.17
CA ARG A 16 17.22 -5.01 18.84
C ARG A 16 17.49 -3.50 19.08
N LYS A 17 18.22 -2.87 18.16
CA LYS A 17 18.53 -1.43 18.24
C LYS A 17 17.34 -0.53 17.93
N ILE A 18 16.32 -1.07 17.24
CA ILE A 18 15.06 -0.38 16.93
C ILE A 18 13.88 -1.15 17.46
N ARG A 19 12.82 -0.42 17.77
CA ARG A 19 11.50 -0.97 18.08
C ARG A 19 10.49 -0.35 17.12
N VAL A 20 9.83 -1.19 16.34
CA VAL A 20 8.72 -0.74 15.47
C VAL A 20 7.48 -0.57 16.34
N LEU A 21 6.91 0.62 16.36
CA LEU A 21 5.77 0.96 17.22
C LEU A 21 4.44 0.84 16.49
N ALA A 22 4.42 1.18 15.20
CA ALA A 22 3.26 1.10 14.35
C ALA A 22 3.71 0.96 12.89
N GLN A 23 2.80 0.50 12.04
CA GLN A 23 3.05 0.36 10.60
C GLN A 23 1.98 1.10 9.79
N TYR A 24 2.41 1.68 8.67
CA TYR A 24 1.52 2.31 7.70
C TYR A 24 1.10 1.24 6.69
N GLY A 25 -0.20 1.08 6.50
CA GLY A 25 -0.78 0.11 5.60
C GLY A 25 -2.19 -0.28 6.04
N PHE A 26 -2.94 -0.94 5.18
CA PHE A 26 -4.30 -1.37 5.48
C PHE A 26 -4.35 -2.72 6.19
N LYS A 27 -3.27 -3.48 6.07
CA LYS A 27 -3.08 -4.77 6.76
C LYS A 27 -1.72 -4.82 7.44
N ARG A 28 -1.58 -5.67 8.45
CA ARG A 28 -0.30 -5.91 9.10
C ARG A 28 0.64 -6.67 8.15
N HIS A 29 1.89 -6.23 8.08
CA HIS A 29 2.94 -6.92 7.35
C HIS A 29 3.21 -8.30 7.96
N ALA A 30 3.48 -9.32 7.12
CA ALA A 30 3.66 -10.70 7.56
C ALA A 30 4.78 -10.89 8.61
N GLU A 31 5.84 -10.09 8.54
CA GLU A 31 6.95 -10.09 9.49
C GLU A 31 6.70 -9.21 10.73
N LEU A 32 5.66 -8.39 10.74
CA LEU A 32 5.33 -7.43 11.81
C LEU A 32 3.94 -7.69 12.40
N LYS A 33 3.60 -8.95 12.59
CA LYS A 33 2.23 -9.37 13.01
C LYS A 33 1.78 -8.77 14.34
N ASP A 34 2.73 -8.53 15.25
CA ASP A 34 2.46 -7.97 16.58
C ASP A 34 2.49 -6.43 16.62
N VAL A 35 2.84 -5.79 15.49
CA VAL A 35 2.87 -4.34 15.38
C VAL A 35 1.54 -3.85 14.81
N PRO A 36 0.82 -2.97 15.50
CA PRO A 36 -0.47 -2.47 15.00
C PRO A 36 -0.28 -1.59 13.76
N THR A 37 -1.30 -1.60 12.89
CA THR A 37 -1.39 -0.59 11.83
C THR A 37 -1.86 0.75 12.41
N MET A 38 -1.52 1.85 11.75
CA MET A 38 -2.03 3.16 12.16
C MET A 38 -3.56 3.25 12.11
N LEU A 39 -4.21 2.50 11.20
CA LEU A 39 -5.68 2.44 11.12
C LEU A 39 -6.35 1.87 12.38
N GLU A 40 -5.65 1.01 13.12
CA GLU A 40 -6.16 0.44 14.37
C GLU A 40 -6.29 1.48 15.50
N PHE A 41 -5.65 2.64 15.34
CA PHE A 41 -5.77 3.77 16.28
C PHE A 41 -6.89 4.76 15.93
N ALA A 42 -7.61 4.56 14.82
CA ALA A 42 -8.75 5.38 14.48
C ALA A 42 -9.86 5.25 15.54
N ARG A 43 -10.32 6.38 16.07
CA ARG A 43 -11.35 6.42 17.13
C ARG A 43 -12.74 6.65 16.58
N THR A 44 -12.84 7.24 15.41
CA THR A 44 -14.10 7.56 14.72
C THR A 44 -14.03 7.12 13.27
N GLU A 45 -15.18 7.00 12.62
CA GLU A 45 -15.23 6.71 11.19
C GLU A 45 -14.56 7.82 10.37
N ALA A 46 -14.71 9.09 10.76
CA ALA A 46 -14.02 10.21 10.13
C ALA A 46 -12.47 10.10 10.27
N ASP A 47 -11.96 9.63 11.41
CA ASP A 47 -10.53 9.36 11.57
C ASP A 47 -10.08 8.22 10.65
N ARG A 48 -10.86 7.15 10.59
CA ARG A 48 -10.59 6.01 9.70
C ARG A 48 -10.51 6.46 8.24
N GLN A 49 -11.50 7.19 7.76
CA GLN A 49 -11.54 7.71 6.38
C GLN A 49 -10.36 8.65 6.09
N ALA A 50 -10.03 9.54 7.03
CA ALA A 50 -8.88 10.43 6.90
C ALA A 50 -7.55 9.65 6.81
N MET A 51 -7.36 8.64 7.67
CA MET A 51 -6.18 7.78 7.66
C MET A 51 -6.13 6.92 6.39
N THR A 52 -7.26 6.36 5.94
CA THR A 52 -7.37 5.62 4.68
C THR A 52 -6.90 6.48 3.52
N MET A 53 -7.39 7.72 3.43
CA MET A 53 -6.97 8.66 2.39
C MET A 53 -5.47 8.96 2.44
N LEU A 54 -4.90 9.15 3.62
CA LEU A 54 -3.47 9.44 3.80
C LEU A 54 -2.59 8.25 3.42
N PHE A 55 -3.03 7.02 3.76
CA PHE A 55 -2.21 5.82 3.60
C PHE A 55 -2.47 5.08 2.28
N ALA A 56 -3.52 5.41 1.54
CA ALA A 56 -3.83 4.79 0.25
C ALA A 56 -2.65 4.82 -0.73
N ARG A 57 -1.85 5.88 -0.70
CA ARG A 57 -0.65 5.98 -1.53
C ARG A 57 0.37 4.85 -1.26
N THR A 58 0.39 4.28 -0.06
CA THR A 58 1.30 3.17 0.28
C THR A 58 0.79 1.85 -0.29
N GLU A 59 -0.53 1.70 -0.41
CA GLU A 59 -1.16 0.54 -1.04
C GLU A 59 -0.99 0.56 -2.56
N PHE A 60 -1.14 1.73 -3.20
CA PHE A 60 -0.92 1.83 -4.64
C PHE A 60 0.51 1.46 -5.05
N GLY A 61 1.50 1.73 -4.21
CA GLY A 61 2.88 1.41 -4.50
C GLY A 61 3.34 2.00 -5.85
N ARG A 62 3.44 1.16 -6.87
CA ARG A 62 3.80 1.51 -8.25
C ARG A 62 2.77 0.98 -9.24
N PRO A 63 1.60 1.62 -9.34
CA PRO A 63 0.52 1.13 -10.17
C PRO A 63 0.81 1.33 -11.66
N TYR A 64 0.30 0.41 -12.46
CA TYR A 64 0.26 0.57 -13.92
C TYR A 64 -1.07 1.21 -14.32
N PHE A 65 -1.00 2.20 -15.20
CA PHE A 65 -2.17 2.92 -15.70
C PHE A 65 -2.36 2.68 -17.19
N LEU A 66 -3.61 2.69 -17.59
CA LEU A 66 -4.00 2.76 -18.98
C LEU A 66 -4.63 4.14 -19.27
N PRO A 67 -4.50 4.66 -20.49
CA PRO A 67 -5.22 5.86 -20.88
C PRO A 67 -6.74 5.61 -20.83
N PRO A 68 -7.56 6.68 -20.79
CA PRO A 68 -9.00 6.54 -20.91
C PRO A 68 -9.38 5.87 -22.24
N ASP A 69 -10.59 5.30 -22.27
CA ASP A 69 -11.22 4.71 -23.47
C ASP A 69 -10.53 3.47 -24.07
N VAL A 70 -9.62 2.82 -23.32
CA VAL A 70 -9.10 1.51 -23.72
C VAL A 70 -10.22 0.46 -23.69
N PRO A 71 -10.43 -0.30 -24.77
CA PRO A 71 -11.43 -1.36 -24.80
C PRO A 71 -11.30 -2.34 -23.64
N MET A 72 -12.41 -2.68 -22.98
CA MET A 72 -12.43 -3.51 -21.78
C MET A 72 -11.78 -4.88 -21.97
N GLU A 73 -11.85 -5.46 -23.16
CA GLU A 73 -11.17 -6.71 -23.48
C GLU A 73 -9.64 -6.60 -23.34
N ARG A 74 -9.05 -5.46 -23.73
CA ARG A 74 -7.62 -5.18 -23.58
C ARG A 74 -7.24 -4.94 -22.11
N VAL A 75 -8.09 -4.20 -21.39
CA VAL A 75 -7.91 -4.01 -19.95
C VAL A 75 -7.89 -5.37 -19.24
N ALA A 76 -8.87 -6.23 -19.54
CA ALA A 76 -8.94 -7.57 -18.96
C ALA A 76 -7.74 -8.46 -19.34
N ALA A 77 -7.26 -8.36 -20.58
CA ALA A 77 -6.09 -9.11 -21.03
C ALA A 77 -4.82 -8.67 -20.26
N LEU A 78 -4.61 -7.37 -20.09
CA LEU A 78 -3.46 -6.83 -19.35
C LEU A 78 -3.52 -7.16 -17.86
N ARG A 79 -4.71 -7.12 -17.23
CA ARG A 79 -4.89 -7.54 -15.84
C ARG A 79 -4.51 -9.00 -15.65
N ARG A 80 -5.03 -9.89 -16.49
CA ARG A 80 -4.66 -11.33 -16.45
C ARG A 80 -3.16 -11.54 -16.65
N ALA A 81 -2.53 -10.83 -17.58
CA ALA A 81 -1.09 -10.94 -17.80
C ALA A 81 -0.29 -10.46 -16.59
N PHE A 82 -0.70 -9.36 -15.95
CA PHE A 82 -0.09 -8.88 -14.72
C PHE A 82 -0.23 -9.91 -13.60
N ASP A 83 -1.44 -10.39 -13.34
CA ASP A 83 -1.70 -11.36 -12.27
C ASP A 83 -0.90 -12.66 -12.49
N ALA A 84 -0.83 -13.14 -13.73
CA ALA A 84 -0.03 -14.31 -14.09
C ALA A 84 1.47 -14.07 -13.85
N THR A 85 1.98 -12.86 -14.15
CA THR A 85 3.38 -12.50 -13.90
C THR A 85 3.70 -12.50 -12.42
N MET A 86 2.79 -12.00 -11.58
CA MET A 86 3.02 -11.90 -10.12
C MET A 86 3.13 -13.26 -9.42
N ILE A 87 2.68 -14.33 -10.04
CA ILE A 87 2.79 -15.70 -9.53
C ILE A 87 3.76 -16.58 -10.36
N ASP A 88 4.41 -16.01 -11.38
CA ASP A 88 5.38 -16.73 -12.21
C ASP A 88 6.62 -17.10 -11.40
N PRO A 89 7.04 -18.39 -11.38
CA PRO A 89 8.18 -18.82 -10.58
C PRO A 89 9.49 -18.13 -10.93
N ALA A 90 9.74 -17.80 -12.21
CA ALA A 90 10.96 -17.12 -12.62
C ALA A 90 10.97 -15.67 -12.14
N PHE A 91 9.82 -14.97 -12.24
CA PHE A 91 9.65 -13.62 -11.70
C PHE A 91 9.87 -13.59 -10.18
N ILE A 92 9.25 -14.52 -9.44
CA ILE A 92 9.41 -14.62 -7.98
C ILE A 92 10.86 -14.92 -7.59
N ALA A 93 11.55 -15.81 -8.32
CA ALA A 93 12.97 -16.10 -8.07
C ALA A 93 13.85 -14.86 -8.26
N ASP A 94 13.62 -14.08 -9.31
CA ASP A 94 14.35 -12.85 -9.56
C ASP A 94 14.05 -11.77 -8.52
N ALA A 95 12.79 -11.59 -8.13
CA ALA A 95 12.39 -10.66 -7.08
C ALA A 95 13.09 -11.01 -5.75
N ASN A 96 13.08 -12.28 -5.36
CA ASN A 96 13.76 -12.76 -4.16
C ASN A 96 15.28 -12.52 -4.21
N ARG A 97 15.92 -12.78 -5.36
CA ARG A 97 17.34 -12.50 -5.57
C ARG A 97 17.68 -11.01 -5.40
N LEU A 98 16.77 -10.13 -5.80
CA LEU A 98 16.89 -8.69 -5.66
C LEU A 98 16.36 -8.14 -4.32
N GLN A 99 15.91 -9.01 -3.43
CA GLN A 99 15.32 -8.67 -2.14
C GLN A 99 14.09 -7.75 -2.26
N PHE A 100 13.29 -7.91 -3.32
CA PHE A 100 12.02 -7.22 -3.49
C PHE A 100 10.87 -8.05 -2.89
N ASP A 101 10.09 -7.41 -2.05
CA ASP A 101 8.84 -7.99 -1.59
C ASP A 101 7.80 -7.91 -2.71
N VAL A 102 7.17 -9.04 -3.05
CA VAL A 102 6.08 -9.13 -4.03
C VAL A 102 4.76 -9.25 -3.27
N ASP A 103 4.02 -8.16 -3.18
CA ASP A 103 2.67 -8.10 -2.58
C ASP A 103 1.75 -7.31 -3.51
N PRO A 104 1.29 -7.92 -4.61
CA PRO A 104 0.53 -7.26 -5.64
C PRO A 104 -0.91 -6.99 -5.22
N LEU A 105 -1.48 -5.88 -5.70
CA LEU A 105 -2.92 -5.68 -5.77
C LEU A 105 -3.39 -5.99 -7.19
N THR A 106 -4.54 -6.65 -7.30
CA THR A 106 -5.19 -6.83 -8.62
C THR A 106 -5.73 -5.51 -9.16
N GLY A 107 -5.95 -5.43 -10.46
CA GLY A 107 -6.52 -4.23 -11.08
C GLY A 107 -7.90 -3.87 -10.52
N GLU A 108 -8.70 -4.87 -10.12
CA GLU A 108 -10.01 -4.70 -9.48
C GLU A 108 -9.87 -4.11 -8.07
N GLN A 109 -8.90 -4.57 -7.28
CA GLN A 109 -8.63 -4.05 -5.95
C GLN A 109 -8.18 -2.58 -6.01
N VAL A 110 -7.27 -2.25 -6.92
CA VAL A 110 -6.83 -0.86 -7.16
C VAL A 110 -8.00 0.01 -7.58
N GLN A 111 -8.84 -0.46 -8.51
CA GLN A 111 -10.01 0.29 -8.96
C GLN A 111 -11.04 0.51 -7.84
N ALA A 112 -11.28 -0.49 -6.99
CA ALA A 112 -12.16 -0.38 -5.84
C ALA A 112 -11.63 0.66 -4.83
N LEU A 113 -10.32 0.64 -4.55
CA LEU A 113 -9.69 1.61 -3.67
C LEU A 113 -9.79 3.05 -4.22
N VAL A 114 -9.60 3.24 -5.53
CA VAL A 114 -9.80 4.55 -6.18
C VAL A 114 -11.25 5.02 -6.03
N ALA A 115 -12.22 4.13 -6.23
CA ALA A 115 -13.63 4.46 -6.08
C ALA A 115 -13.98 4.84 -4.62
N GLU A 116 -13.45 4.11 -3.63
CA GLU A 116 -13.60 4.42 -2.20
C GLU A 116 -13.05 5.81 -1.88
N LEU A 117 -11.83 6.11 -2.34
CA LEU A 117 -11.21 7.41 -2.12
C LEU A 117 -11.97 8.56 -2.78
N ALA A 118 -12.49 8.34 -3.99
CA ALA A 118 -13.29 9.32 -4.70
C ALA A 118 -14.65 9.60 -4.01
N ALA A 119 -15.17 8.64 -3.25
CA ALA A 119 -16.39 8.77 -2.46
C ALA A 119 -16.16 9.41 -1.09
N THR A 120 -14.90 9.74 -0.71
CA THR A 120 -14.58 10.35 0.59
C THR A 120 -15.34 11.68 0.78
N PRO A 121 -16.05 11.89 1.89
CA PRO A 121 -16.77 13.11 2.16
C PRO A 121 -15.88 14.36 2.09
N ARG A 122 -16.39 15.45 1.53
CA ARG A 122 -15.63 16.71 1.36
C ARG A 122 -15.06 17.25 2.68
N GLU A 123 -15.77 17.09 3.77
CA GLU A 123 -15.33 17.49 5.11
C GLU A 123 -14.08 16.69 5.58
N VAL A 124 -14.02 15.40 5.28
CA VAL A 124 -12.85 14.56 5.56
C VAL A 124 -11.66 15.00 4.70
N VAL A 125 -11.89 15.26 3.41
CA VAL A 125 -10.86 15.78 2.50
C VAL A 125 -10.31 17.12 3.00
N ALA A 126 -11.19 18.04 3.44
CA ALA A 126 -10.78 19.33 3.99
C ALA A 126 -9.93 19.16 5.26
N ARG A 127 -10.33 18.25 6.17
CA ARG A 127 -9.58 17.91 7.39
C ARG A 127 -8.19 17.37 7.06
N VAL A 128 -8.07 16.45 6.12
CA VAL A 128 -6.78 15.90 5.68
C VAL A 128 -5.90 17.00 5.10
N ARG A 129 -6.45 17.86 4.25
CA ARG A 129 -5.72 19.00 3.68
C ARG A 129 -5.17 19.91 4.77
N ALA A 130 -6.01 20.33 5.70
CA ALA A 130 -5.59 21.19 6.82
C ALA A 130 -4.49 20.54 7.67
N ALA A 131 -4.56 19.23 7.93
CA ALA A 131 -3.53 18.51 8.66
C ALA A 131 -2.18 18.46 7.91
N LEU A 132 -2.21 18.31 6.58
CA LEU A 132 -1.00 18.31 5.76
C LEU A 132 -0.37 19.71 5.66
N GLU A 133 -1.19 20.76 5.58
CA GLU A 133 -0.71 22.16 5.58
C GLU A 133 -0.06 22.54 6.91
N ALA A 134 -0.62 22.07 8.02
CA ALA A 134 -0.07 22.33 9.36
C ALA A 134 1.25 21.57 9.65
N ALA A 135 1.58 20.57 8.84
CA ALA A 135 2.80 19.75 8.99
C ALA A 135 3.97 20.24 8.13
N GLN A 136 3.80 21.30 7.35
CA GLN A 136 4.84 21.95 6.53
C GLN A 136 5.50 23.10 7.27
#